data_995ffd8a549863673496c22167c9420e
#
_entry.id   995ffd8a549863673496c22167c9420e
#
_cell.length_a   1.000
_cell.length_b   1.000
_cell.length_c   1.000
_cell.angle_alpha   90.00
_cell.angle_beta   90.00
_cell.angle_gamma   90.00
#
_symmetry.space_group_name_H-M   'P 1'
#
loop_
_entity.id
_entity.type
_entity.pdbx_description
1 polymer ?
#
loop_
_entity_poly.entity_id
_entity_poly.type
_entity_poly.pdbx_seq_one_letter_code
_entity_poly.pdbx_strand_id
1 'polypeptide(L)'
;MTPCAALGELLARVGARPGAAATVNTEELNQWPQAAVSALKLQGLLLKARPAQSVVCTGCEQECSMPVHTVQRANAPAASFVVCDKRSDTNRVAIAPARLALWRCDAKAVCEFVAASLGLQQTTVPPPDDGSLLIGVARGHKRTQMLCLRVVQDHLTLVAGAGGLPLADVIVFENGHFTLDQVVIRHMVDAAPTADPRHTPSTVKREARKMDTRAMYATWQKAFQTLRKKHPGRSNVWYSQQIAKTDIGQGRDASTIKKHMLS
;
A
#
# COMPACT_ATOMS: atom_id res chain seq x y z
N MET A 1 -14.57 -18.86 -15.68
CA MET A 1 -13.85 -17.84 -14.89
C MET A 1 -14.80 -16.68 -14.61
N THR A 2 -14.85 -16.16 -13.37
CA THR A 2 -15.61 -14.94 -13.01
C THR A 2 -14.78 -13.69 -13.29
N PRO A 3 -15.40 -12.49 -13.38
CA PRO A 3 -14.64 -11.24 -13.53
C PRO A 3 -13.59 -11.02 -12.43
N CYS A 4 -13.93 -11.27 -11.17
CA CYS A 4 -12.97 -11.15 -10.05
C CYS A 4 -11.83 -12.17 -10.15
N ALA A 5 -12.10 -13.40 -10.64
CA ALA A 5 -11.06 -14.40 -10.87
C ALA A 5 -10.08 -13.98 -11.99
N ALA A 6 -10.58 -13.31 -13.05
CA ALA A 6 -9.72 -12.78 -14.11
C ALA A 6 -8.80 -11.66 -13.60
N LEU A 7 -9.32 -10.75 -12.78
CA LEU A 7 -8.51 -9.75 -12.13
C LEU A 7 -7.51 -10.38 -11.14
N GLY A 8 -7.95 -11.34 -10.32
CA GLY A 8 -7.07 -12.06 -9.37
C GLY A 8 -5.89 -12.71 -10.08
N GLU A 9 -6.13 -13.36 -11.22
CA GLU A 9 -5.08 -13.93 -12.08
C GLU A 9 -4.09 -12.85 -12.56
N LEU A 10 -4.59 -11.69 -13.02
CA LEU A 10 -3.74 -10.59 -13.46
C LEU A 10 -2.88 -10.06 -12.30
N LEU A 11 -3.49 -9.84 -11.12
CA LEU A 11 -2.79 -9.34 -9.93
C LEU A 11 -1.73 -10.34 -9.43
N ALA A 12 -2.03 -11.64 -9.46
CA ALA A 12 -1.06 -12.69 -9.10
C ALA A 12 0.17 -12.66 -10.02
N ARG A 13 -0.03 -12.48 -11.35
CA ARG A 13 1.08 -12.34 -12.30
C ARG A 13 1.93 -11.10 -12.05
N VAL A 14 1.31 -9.98 -11.66
CA VAL A 14 2.04 -8.76 -11.29
C VAL A 14 2.83 -8.98 -10.01
N GLY A 15 2.24 -9.63 -9.00
CA GLY A 15 2.89 -9.96 -7.73
C GLY A 15 4.08 -10.90 -7.89
N ALA A 16 3.95 -11.92 -8.77
CA ALA A 16 5.03 -12.88 -9.05
C ALA A 16 6.25 -12.27 -9.78
N ARG A 17 6.16 -11.01 -10.27
CA ARG A 17 7.23 -10.35 -11.02
C ARG A 17 7.48 -8.94 -10.51
N PRO A 18 7.97 -8.77 -9.27
CA PRO A 18 8.24 -7.45 -8.72
C PRO A 18 9.18 -6.64 -9.64
N GLY A 19 8.78 -5.41 -9.97
CA GLY A 19 9.55 -4.51 -10.83
C GLY A 19 9.45 -4.75 -12.35
N ALA A 20 8.74 -5.81 -12.79
CA ALA A 20 8.49 -6.08 -14.19
C ALA A 20 6.98 -6.06 -14.50
N ALA A 21 6.63 -5.74 -15.75
CA ALA A 21 5.23 -5.84 -16.18
C ALA A 21 4.86 -7.30 -16.45
N ALA A 22 3.68 -7.69 -15.95
CA ALA A 22 3.01 -8.92 -16.39
C ALA A 22 2.41 -8.71 -17.78
N THR A 23 2.53 -9.70 -18.64
CA THR A 23 2.01 -9.63 -20.01
C THR A 23 0.98 -10.74 -20.24
N VAL A 24 -0.08 -10.40 -20.96
CA VAL A 24 -1.14 -11.34 -21.40
C VAL A 24 -1.37 -11.10 -22.88
N ASN A 25 -1.48 -12.16 -23.67
CA ASN A 25 -1.78 -12.02 -25.09
C ASN A 25 -3.31 -11.97 -25.35
N THR A 26 -3.68 -11.50 -26.54
CA THR A 26 -5.09 -11.34 -26.88
C THR A 26 -5.82 -12.69 -27.01
N GLU A 27 -5.13 -13.76 -27.42
CA GLU A 27 -5.72 -15.10 -27.48
C GLU A 27 -6.16 -15.59 -26.10
N GLU A 28 -5.33 -15.38 -25.10
CA GLU A 28 -5.66 -15.68 -23.70
C GLU A 28 -6.78 -14.78 -23.17
N LEU A 29 -6.72 -13.47 -23.44
CA LEU A 29 -7.79 -12.55 -23.04
C LEU A 29 -9.15 -12.89 -23.65
N ASN A 30 -9.17 -13.51 -24.82
CA ASN A 30 -10.42 -13.97 -25.45
C ASN A 30 -11.09 -15.11 -24.66
N GLN A 31 -10.35 -15.80 -23.78
CA GLN A 31 -10.87 -16.82 -22.87
C GLN A 31 -11.40 -16.24 -21.56
N TRP A 32 -11.09 -14.98 -21.29
CA TRP A 32 -11.56 -14.29 -20.10
C TRP A 32 -12.97 -13.70 -20.33
N PRO A 33 -13.75 -13.44 -19.25
CA PRO A 33 -15.04 -12.77 -19.38
C PRO A 33 -14.87 -11.42 -20.06
N GLN A 34 -15.58 -11.20 -21.16
CA GLN A 34 -15.41 -9.97 -21.98
C GLN A 34 -15.74 -8.69 -21.21
N ALA A 35 -16.69 -8.74 -20.25
CA ALA A 35 -16.98 -7.63 -19.36
C ALA A 35 -15.77 -7.27 -18.49
N ALA A 36 -15.06 -8.29 -17.96
CA ALA A 36 -13.83 -8.06 -17.19
C ALA A 36 -12.73 -7.46 -18.05
N VAL A 37 -12.48 -8.03 -19.25
CA VAL A 37 -11.45 -7.53 -20.17
C VAL A 37 -11.71 -6.07 -20.55
N SER A 38 -12.97 -5.71 -20.83
CA SER A 38 -13.37 -4.35 -21.15
C SER A 38 -13.13 -3.41 -19.97
N ALA A 39 -13.49 -3.80 -18.76
CA ALA A 39 -13.25 -3.03 -17.54
C ALA A 39 -11.77 -2.83 -17.26
N LEU A 40 -10.97 -3.90 -17.36
CA LEU A 40 -9.51 -3.84 -17.15
C LEU A 40 -8.82 -2.87 -18.12
N LYS A 41 -9.26 -2.86 -19.39
CA LYS A 41 -8.76 -1.91 -20.40
C LYS A 41 -9.21 -0.48 -20.10
N LEU A 42 -10.48 -0.29 -19.80
CA LEU A 42 -11.06 1.04 -19.52
C LEU A 42 -10.45 1.67 -18.27
N GLN A 43 -10.18 0.85 -17.26
CA GLN A 43 -9.62 1.31 -15.97
C GLN A 43 -8.09 1.34 -15.94
N GLY A 44 -7.41 1.13 -17.08
CA GLY A 44 -5.97 1.26 -17.22
C GLY A 44 -5.14 0.10 -16.63
N LEU A 45 -5.79 -1.00 -16.22
CA LEU A 45 -5.11 -2.19 -15.73
C LEU A 45 -4.53 -3.06 -16.86
N LEU A 46 -5.06 -2.95 -18.07
CA LEU A 46 -4.54 -3.58 -19.28
C LEU A 46 -4.19 -2.52 -20.32
N LEU A 47 -2.90 -2.26 -20.45
CA LEU A 47 -2.35 -1.32 -21.42
C LEU A 47 -1.77 -2.08 -22.62
N LYS A 48 -1.99 -1.57 -23.83
CA LYS A 48 -1.42 -2.18 -25.03
C LYS A 48 0.11 -2.17 -24.97
N ALA A 49 0.70 -3.33 -25.20
CA ALA A 49 2.16 -3.49 -25.24
C ALA A 49 2.68 -3.67 -26.66
N ARG A 50 3.99 -3.68 -26.84
CA ARG A 50 4.61 -4.05 -28.10
C ARG A 50 4.30 -5.50 -28.41
N PRO A 51 4.11 -5.89 -29.70
CA PRO A 51 3.90 -7.28 -30.06
C PRO A 51 5.03 -8.18 -29.55
N ALA A 52 4.69 -9.43 -29.27
CA ALA A 52 5.65 -10.43 -28.83
C ALA A 52 6.74 -10.64 -29.89
N GLN A 53 7.99 -10.58 -29.45
CA GLN A 53 9.17 -10.88 -30.30
C GLN A 53 9.54 -12.37 -30.26
N SER A 54 9.08 -13.08 -29.24
CA SER A 54 9.21 -14.54 -29.14
C SER A 54 7.90 -15.14 -28.60
N VAL A 55 7.59 -16.34 -29.01
CA VAL A 55 6.41 -17.10 -28.53
C VAL A 55 6.79 -18.54 -28.32
N VAL A 56 6.05 -19.23 -27.46
CA VAL A 56 6.15 -20.69 -27.34
C VAL A 56 5.63 -21.32 -28.61
N CYS A 57 6.44 -22.19 -29.20
CA CYS A 57 6.09 -22.90 -30.43
C CYS A 57 4.91 -23.84 -30.19
N THR A 58 3.87 -23.69 -31.00
CA THR A 58 2.68 -24.57 -30.96
C THR A 58 2.85 -25.85 -31.77
N GLY A 59 3.91 -25.94 -32.53
CA GLY A 59 4.17 -27.08 -33.43
C GLY A 59 4.95 -28.21 -32.78
N CYS A 60 5.47 -28.04 -31.57
CA CYS A 60 6.21 -29.09 -30.86
C CYS A 60 5.76 -29.19 -29.40
N GLU A 61 5.95 -30.37 -28.80
CA GLU A 61 5.55 -30.65 -27.42
C GLU A 61 6.55 -30.11 -26.35
N GLN A 62 7.66 -29.48 -26.77
CA GLN A 62 8.77 -29.08 -25.88
C GLN A 62 8.65 -27.65 -25.37
N GLU A 63 7.56 -26.96 -25.59
CA GLU A 63 7.32 -25.58 -25.14
C GLU A 63 8.48 -24.59 -25.41
N CYS A 64 9.18 -24.79 -26.52
CA CYS A 64 10.33 -23.97 -26.88
C CYS A 64 9.92 -22.53 -27.18
N SER A 65 10.51 -21.55 -26.50
CA SER A 65 10.36 -20.13 -26.86
C SER A 65 11.20 -19.83 -28.10
N MET A 66 10.54 -19.47 -29.18
CA MET A 66 11.15 -19.22 -30.49
C MET A 66 10.96 -17.76 -30.93
N PRO A 67 11.94 -17.15 -31.60
CA PRO A 67 11.81 -15.82 -32.18
C PRO A 67 10.73 -15.78 -33.26
N VAL A 68 9.97 -14.67 -33.30
CA VAL A 68 8.90 -14.45 -34.27
C VAL A 68 9.50 -13.76 -35.51
N HIS A 69 9.27 -14.35 -36.68
CA HIS A 69 9.56 -13.77 -37.97
C HIS A 69 8.30 -13.26 -38.63
N THR A 70 8.30 -12.01 -39.10
CA THR A 70 7.16 -11.40 -39.78
C THR A 70 7.52 -11.02 -41.19
N VAL A 71 6.74 -11.49 -42.14
CA VAL A 71 6.92 -11.16 -43.59
C VAL A 71 5.77 -10.27 -44.01
N GLN A 72 6.11 -9.10 -44.53
CA GLN A 72 5.14 -8.21 -45.17
C GLN A 72 4.79 -8.75 -46.56
N ARG A 73 3.51 -8.72 -46.89
CA ARG A 73 2.99 -9.12 -48.20
C ARG A 73 2.38 -7.92 -48.89
N ALA A 74 2.67 -7.72 -50.17
CA ALA A 74 2.25 -6.52 -50.91
C ALA A 74 0.71 -6.30 -50.88
N ASN A 75 -0.07 -7.34 -50.95
CA ASN A 75 -1.56 -7.28 -51.03
C ASN A 75 -2.28 -8.15 -50.03
N ALA A 76 -1.63 -8.49 -48.92
CA ALA A 76 -2.22 -9.33 -47.85
C ALA A 76 -1.70 -8.92 -46.47
N PRO A 77 -2.39 -9.27 -45.40
CA PRO A 77 -1.92 -9.04 -44.04
C PRO A 77 -0.52 -9.66 -43.84
N ALA A 78 0.28 -9.01 -43.01
CA ALA A 78 1.57 -9.56 -42.61
C ALA A 78 1.40 -10.97 -42.00
N ALA A 79 2.26 -11.90 -42.43
CA ALA A 79 2.26 -13.25 -41.88
C ALA A 79 3.42 -13.42 -40.92
N SER A 80 3.06 -13.92 -39.71
CA SER A 80 4.05 -14.19 -38.68
C SER A 80 4.19 -15.68 -38.43
N PHE A 81 5.41 -16.14 -38.21
CA PHE A 81 5.73 -17.54 -37.96
C PHE A 81 6.98 -17.66 -37.09
N VAL A 82 7.16 -18.83 -36.50
CA VAL A 82 8.39 -19.26 -35.85
C VAL A 82 9.02 -20.38 -36.68
N VAL A 83 10.34 -20.51 -36.62
CA VAL A 83 11.06 -21.61 -37.25
C VAL A 83 11.31 -22.68 -36.20
N CYS A 84 10.64 -23.82 -36.33
CA CYS A 84 10.80 -24.93 -35.40
C CYS A 84 11.90 -25.88 -35.96
N ASP A 85 12.99 -26.00 -35.24
CA ASP A 85 14.13 -26.89 -35.54
C ASP A 85 14.01 -28.28 -34.90
N LYS A 86 12.96 -28.48 -34.07
CA LYS A 86 12.71 -29.74 -33.36
C LYS A 86 11.85 -30.73 -34.14
N ARG A 87 11.28 -30.29 -35.25
CA ARG A 87 10.47 -31.14 -36.16
C ARG A 87 11.08 -31.16 -37.52
N SER A 88 11.25 -32.36 -38.08
CA SER A 88 11.80 -32.56 -39.43
C SER A 88 10.76 -32.27 -40.53
N ASP A 89 9.48 -32.29 -40.20
CA ASP A 89 8.35 -32.16 -41.14
C ASP A 89 7.80 -30.73 -41.25
N THR A 90 8.14 -29.83 -40.30
CA THR A 90 7.55 -28.49 -40.23
C THR A 90 8.62 -27.46 -39.89
N ASN A 91 9.13 -26.75 -40.88
CA ASN A 91 10.13 -25.70 -40.68
C ASN A 91 9.50 -24.37 -40.20
N ARG A 92 8.26 -24.09 -40.62
CA ARG A 92 7.57 -22.83 -40.29
C ARG A 92 6.22 -23.11 -39.66
N VAL A 93 6.05 -22.63 -38.44
CA VAL A 93 4.79 -22.71 -37.70
C VAL A 93 4.16 -21.34 -37.69
N ALA A 94 3.00 -21.20 -38.33
CA ALA A 94 2.25 -19.95 -38.38
C ALA A 94 1.77 -19.55 -36.99
N ILE A 95 1.89 -18.26 -36.66
CA ILE A 95 1.45 -17.70 -35.39
C ILE A 95 0.27 -16.75 -35.64
N ALA A 96 -0.81 -16.99 -34.94
CA ALA A 96 -2.00 -16.15 -35.03
C ALA A 96 -1.69 -14.73 -34.49
N PRO A 97 -2.21 -13.66 -35.13
CA PRO A 97 -2.00 -12.28 -34.67
C PRO A 97 -2.42 -12.04 -33.21
N ALA A 98 -3.45 -12.74 -32.75
CA ALA A 98 -3.93 -12.65 -31.38
C ALA A 98 -2.89 -13.11 -30.34
N ARG A 99 -2.02 -14.05 -30.67
CA ARG A 99 -0.90 -14.47 -29.79
C ARG A 99 0.21 -13.45 -29.70
N LEU A 100 0.39 -12.65 -30.75
CA LEU A 100 1.42 -11.61 -30.81
C LEU A 100 0.97 -10.31 -30.14
N ALA A 101 -0.32 -10.03 -30.17
CA ALA A 101 -0.89 -8.84 -29.57
C ALA A 101 -0.86 -8.93 -28.05
N LEU A 102 0.08 -8.24 -27.43
CA LEU A 102 0.28 -8.23 -25.97
C LEU A 102 -0.39 -7.06 -25.29
N TRP A 103 -0.83 -7.32 -24.10
CA TRP A 103 -1.30 -6.37 -23.09
C TRP A 103 -0.44 -6.50 -21.87
N ARG A 104 -0.18 -5.39 -21.18
CA ARG A 104 0.66 -5.35 -19.98
C ARG A 104 -0.07 -4.75 -18.80
N CYS A 105 0.26 -5.24 -17.62
CA CYS A 105 -0.07 -4.65 -16.33
C CYS A 105 1.20 -4.63 -15.48
N ASP A 106 1.44 -3.55 -14.77
CA ASP A 106 2.52 -3.44 -13.82
C ASP A 106 2.00 -2.88 -12.47
N ALA A 107 2.82 -2.95 -11.45
CA ALA A 107 2.43 -2.49 -10.12
C ALA A 107 2.08 -0.99 -10.09
N LYS A 108 2.66 -0.17 -11.01
CA LYS A 108 2.33 1.24 -11.15
C LYS A 108 0.89 1.43 -11.66
N ALA A 109 0.49 0.70 -12.69
CA ALA A 109 -0.89 0.72 -13.20
C ALA A 109 -1.90 0.29 -12.13
N VAL A 110 -1.53 -0.69 -11.28
CA VAL A 110 -2.35 -1.08 -10.13
C VAL A 110 -2.46 0.04 -9.10
N CYS A 111 -1.36 0.73 -8.77
CA CYS A 111 -1.40 1.89 -7.88
C CYS A 111 -2.29 3.02 -8.43
N GLU A 112 -2.19 3.32 -9.72
CA GLU A 112 -3.01 4.34 -10.39
C GLU A 112 -4.50 3.96 -10.37
N PHE A 113 -4.83 2.70 -10.62
CA PHE A 113 -6.20 2.19 -10.48
C PHE A 113 -6.75 2.35 -9.06
N VAL A 114 -5.97 1.96 -8.03
CA VAL A 114 -6.38 2.09 -6.63
C VAL A 114 -6.54 3.56 -6.25
N ALA A 115 -5.60 4.42 -6.64
CA ALA A 115 -5.69 5.86 -6.37
C ALA A 115 -6.93 6.49 -7.01
N ALA A 116 -7.20 6.18 -8.27
CA ALA A 116 -8.38 6.67 -8.99
C ALA A 116 -9.69 6.17 -8.35
N SER A 117 -9.76 4.88 -7.99
CA SER A 117 -10.94 4.26 -7.37
C SER A 117 -11.28 4.84 -6.00
N LEU A 118 -10.27 5.29 -5.25
CA LEU A 118 -10.43 5.90 -3.93
C LEU A 118 -10.45 7.44 -3.98
N GLY A 119 -10.28 8.05 -5.15
CA GLY A 119 -10.19 9.51 -5.29
C GLY A 119 -8.98 10.12 -4.56
N LEU A 120 -7.86 9.36 -4.47
CA LEU A 120 -6.66 9.83 -3.78
C LEU A 120 -5.86 10.78 -4.68
N GLN A 121 -5.39 11.87 -4.09
CA GLN A 121 -4.45 12.77 -4.76
C GLN A 121 -3.04 12.17 -4.71
N GLN A 122 -2.31 12.29 -5.81
CA GLN A 122 -0.89 11.96 -5.85
C GLN A 122 -0.14 12.87 -4.86
N THR A 123 0.68 12.27 -4.02
CA THR A 123 1.49 13.01 -3.06
C THR A 123 2.92 13.12 -3.59
N THR A 124 3.59 14.23 -3.26
CA THR A 124 5.02 14.45 -3.55
C THR A 124 5.94 13.80 -2.52
N VAL A 125 5.38 13.03 -1.57
CA VAL A 125 6.15 12.33 -0.54
C VAL A 125 6.98 11.22 -1.21
N PRO A 126 8.27 11.10 -0.89
CA PRO A 126 9.09 10.02 -1.41
C PRO A 126 8.53 8.65 -0.98
N PRO A 127 8.66 7.61 -1.82
CA PRO A 127 8.23 6.27 -1.47
C PRO A 127 8.97 5.76 -0.23
N PRO A 128 8.36 4.87 0.57
CA PRO A 128 9.04 4.23 1.69
C PRO A 128 10.26 3.43 1.23
N ASP A 129 11.32 3.38 2.07
CA ASP A 129 12.56 2.65 1.78
C ASP A 129 12.41 1.12 1.77
N ASP A 130 11.23 0.61 2.11
CA ASP A 130 10.92 -0.83 2.24
C ASP A 130 10.46 -1.50 0.93
N GLY A 131 10.62 -0.83 -0.20
CA GLY A 131 10.21 -1.33 -1.52
C GLY A 131 8.70 -1.26 -1.79
N SER A 132 7.93 -0.65 -0.91
CA SER A 132 6.50 -0.40 -1.13
C SER A 132 6.30 0.72 -2.16
N LEU A 133 5.27 0.59 -2.98
CA LEU A 133 4.85 1.66 -3.89
C LEU A 133 3.79 2.53 -3.23
N LEU A 134 4.05 3.83 -3.14
CA LEU A 134 3.12 4.80 -2.59
C LEU A 134 1.93 4.98 -3.55
N ILE A 135 0.70 4.82 -3.03
CA ILE A 135 -0.55 5.05 -3.77
C ILE A 135 -1.06 6.47 -3.48
N GLY A 136 -1.06 6.87 -2.21
CA GLY A 136 -1.56 8.18 -1.78
C GLY A 136 -1.88 8.21 -0.30
N VAL A 137 -2.63 9.23 0.13
CA VAL A 137 -3.06 9.40 1.52
C VAL A 137 -4.53 9.04 1.64
N ALA A 138 -4.82 7.95 2.34
CA ALA A 138 -6.18 7.49 2.60
C ALA A 138 -6.70 8.00 3.94
N ARG A 139 -7.97 8.40 3.97
CA ARG A 139 -8.66 8.91 5.16
C ARG A 139 -9.70 7.91 5.64
N GLY A 140 -9.53 7.41 6.86
CA GLY A 140 -10.54 6.68 7.61
C GLY A 140 -11.49 7.62 8.38
N HIS A 141 -12.28 7.07 9.28
CA HIS A 141 -13.14 7.87 10.19
C HIS A 141 -12.33 8.54 11.32
N LYS A 142 -11.27 7.90 11.79
CA LYS A 142 -10.48 8.34 12.95
C LYS A 142 -9.08 8.79 12.58
N ARG A 143 -8.52 8.31 11.48
CA ARG A 143 -7.11 8.49 11.11
C ARG A 143 -6.93 8.79 9.63
N THR A 144 -5.77 9.33 9.32
CA THR A 144 -5.27 9.50 7.96
C THR A 144 -3.93 8.79 7.87
N GLN A 145 -3.74 7.91 6.89
CA GLN A 145 -2.55 7.07 6.73
C GLN A 145 -2.07 7.11 5.28
N MET A 146 -0.77 6.94 5.08
CA MET A 146 -0.24 6.62 3.76
C MET A 146 -0.71 5.22 3.36
N LEU A 147 -1.25 5.10 2.16
CA LEU A 147 -1.64 3.85 1.54
C LEU A 147 -0.57 3.46 0.53
N CYS A 148 -0.04 2.27 0.68
CA CYS A 148 1.00 1.73 -0.17
C CYS A 148 0.58 0.37 -0.74
N LEU A 149 1.21 0.00 -1.87
CA LEU A 149 1.13 -1.34 -2.44
C LEU A 149 2.44 -2.07 -2.15
N ARG A 150 2.36 -3.28 -1.64
CA ARG A 150 3.50 -4.16 -1.36
C ARG A 150 3.24 -5.55 -1.91
N VAL A 151 4.30 -6.22 -2.34
CA VAL A 151 4.25 -7.65 -2.65
C VAL A 151 4.56 -8.45 -1.38
N VAL A 152 3.64 -9.30 -0.98
CA VAL A 152 3.78 -10.20 0.18
C VAL A 152 3.43 -11.61 -0.28
N GLN A 153 4.38 -12.54 -0.25
CA GLN A 153 4.18 -13.93 -0.71
C GLN A 153 3.54 -13.99 -2.12
N ASP A 154 4.12 -13.25 -3.05
CA ASP A 154 3.64 -13.12 -4.45
C ASP A 154 2.24 -12.50 -4.63
N HIS A 155 1.65 -11.98 -3.56
CA HIS A 155 0.36 -11.30 -3.61
C HIS A 155 0.53 -9.78 -3.44
N LEU A 156 -0.22 -9.02 -4.24
CA LEU A 156 -0.32 -7.58 -4.08
C LEU A 156 -1.19 -7.27 -2.87
N THR A 157 -0.60 -6.57 -1.90
CA THR A 157 -1.22 -6.24 -0.61
C THR A 157 -1.28 -4.73 -0.45
N LEU A 158 -2.45 -4.20 -0.12
CA LEU A 158 -2.61 -2.82 0.34
C LEU A 158 -2.13 -2.72 1.78
N VAL A 159 -1.29 -1.73 2.07
CA VAL A 159 -0.70 -1.53 3.39
C VAL A 159 -0.96 -0.12 3.87
N ALA A 160 -1.42 0.01 5.12
CA ALA A 160 -1.55 1.28 5.82
C ALA A 160 -0.98 1.13 7.24
N GLY A 161 0.13 1.81 7.55
CA GLY A 161 0.86 1.61 8.80
C GLY A 161 1.34 0.16 8.95
N ALA A 162 0.94 -0.53 10.03
CA ALA A 162 1.25 -1.94 10.25
C ALA A 162 0.14 -2.89 9.75
N GLY A 163 -1.00 -2.38 9.28
CA GLY A 163 -2.09 -3.18 8.72
C GLY A 163 -1.89 -3.47 7.24
N GLY A 164 -2.34 -4.63 6.79
CA GLY A 164 -2.31 -5.03 5.39
C GLY A 164 -3.51 -5.88 5.00
N LEU A 165 -3.97 -5.74 3.75
CA LEU A 165 -5.06 -6.52 3.16
C LEU A 165 -4.66 -6.94 1.74
N PRO A 166 -4.84 -8.21 1.35
CA PRO A 166 -4.67 -8.62 -0.04
C PRO A 166 -5.57 -7.78 -0.94
N LEU A 167 -5.02 -7.22 -2.01
CA LEU A 167 -5.77 -6.34 -2.91
C LEU A 167 -6.96 -7.06 -3.55
N ALA A 168 -6.78 -8.34 -3.88
CA ALA A 168 -7.84 -9.15 -4.48
C ALA A 168 -9.08 -9.30 -3.60
N ASP A 169 -8.93 -9.24 -2.27
CA ASP A 169 -10.01 -9.45 -1.30
C ASP A 169 -10.89 -8.20 -1.13
N VAL A 170 -10.40 -7.04 -1.57
CA VAL A 170 -11.11 -5.75 -1.43
C VAL A 170 -11.65 -5.23 -2.75
N ILE A 171 -11.50 -5.98 -3.86
CA ILE A 171 -12.03 -5.58 -5.16
C ILE A 171 -13.32 -6.33 -5.46
N VAL A 172 -14.32 -5.57 -5.89
CA VAL A 172 -15.63 -6.09 -6.31
C VAL A 172 -15.88 -5.71 -7.77
N PHE A 173 -16.58 -6.56 -8.51
CA PHE A 173 -17.01 -6.26 -9.88
C PHE A 173 -18.50 -5.95 -9.91
N GLU A 174 -18.83 -4.70 -10.16
CA GLU A 174 -20.21 -4.23 -10.19
C GLU A 174 -20.44 -3.27 -11.36
N ASN A 175 -21.59 -3.38 -12.01
CA ASN A 175 -22.00 -2.51 -13.12
C ASN A 175 -20.97 -2.42 -14.26
N GLY A 176 -20.23 -3.50 -14.51
CA GLY A 176 -19.21 -3.53 -15.57
C GLY A 176 -17.87 -2.88 -15.21
N HIS A 177 -17.63 -2.59 -13.94
CA HIS A 177 -16.40 -1.95 -13.44
C HIS A 177 -15.87 -2.68 -12.21
N PHE A 178 -14.55 -2.63 -12.02
CA PHE A 178 -13.93 -3.01 -10.76
C PHE A 178 -13.94 -1.83 -9.80
N THR A 179 -14.40 -2.05 -8.59
CA THR A 179 -14.44 -1.06 -7.51
C THR A 179 -13.76 -1.60 -6.27
N LEU A 180 -13.37 -0.71 -5.37
CA LEU A 180 -12.77 -1.08 -4.10
C LEU A 180 -13.79 -0.94 -2.97
N ASP A 181 -13.84 -1.93 -2.08
CA ASP A 181 -14.63 -1.83 -0.86
C ASP A 181 -14.05 -0.77 0.08
N GLN A 182 -14.61 0.44 -0.03
CA GLN A 182 -14.18 1.58 0.77
C GLN A 182 -14.39 1.38 2.26
N VAL A 183 -15.36 0.57 2.67
CA VAL A 183 -15.64 0.31 4.11
C VAL A 183 -14.50 -0.49 4.70
N VAL A 184 -14.10 -1.58 4.04
CA VAL A 184 -12.98 -2.42 4.45
C VAL A 184 -11.68 -1.63 4.51
N ILE A 185 -11.41 -0.81 3.47
CA ILE A 185 -10.20 0.03 3.42
C ILE A 185 -10.19 1.08 4.54
N ARG A 186 -11.32 1.75 4.81
CA ARG A 186 -11.41 2.71 5.93
C ARG A 186 -11.18 2.02 7.27
N HIS A 187 -11.72 0.83 7.48
CA HIS A 187 -11.45 0.05 8.68
C HIS A 187 -9.97 -0.29 8.84
N MET A 188 -9.29 -0.71 7.77
CA MET A 188 -7.85 -0.97 7.78
C MET A 188 -7.06 0.29 8.15
N VAL A 189 -7.39 1.44 7.55
CA VAL A 189 -6.74 2.74 7.83
C VAL A 189 -6.94 3.14 9.30
N ASP A 190 -8.11 2.90 9.87
CA ASP A 190 -8.41 3.23 11.26
C ASP A 190 -7.80 2.26 12.28
N ALA A 191 -7.61 1.00 11.90
CA ALA A 191 -7.02 -0.04 12.74
C ALA A 191 -5.48 0.03 12.79
N ALA A 192 -4.85 0.51 11.72
CA ALA A 192 -3.40 0.52 11.61
C ALA A 192 -2.75 1.37 12.71
N PRO A 193 -1.82 0.83 13.51
CA PRO A 193 -1.05 1.64 14.45
C PRO A 193 -0.19 2.63 13.67
N THR A 194 -0.15 3.87 14.14
CA THR A 194 0.64 4.92 13.50
C THR A 194 2.13 4.67 13.78
N ALA A 195 2.90 4.39 12.76
CA ALA A 195 4.36 4.25 12.86
C ALA A 195 5.05 5.61 13.09
N ASP A 196 4.41 6.74 12.71
CA ASP A 196 4.95 8.08 12.91
C ASP A 196 4.62 8.58 14.33
N PRO A 197 5.63 8.84 15.19
CA PRO A 197 5.41 9.39 16.53
C PRO A 197 4.71 10.77 16.52
N ARG A 198 4.72 11.50 15.40
CA ARG A 198 3.97 12.75 15.23
C ARG A 198 2.46 12.54 15.19
N HIS A 199 2.02 11.34 14.82
CA HIS A 199 0.60 10.95 14.70
C HIS A 199 0.12 10.10 15.89
N THR A 200 0.84 10.11 17.03
CA THR A 200 0.37 9.45 18.25
C THR A 200 -1.05 9.93 18.59
N PRO A 201 -2.03 9.04 18.81
CA PRO A 201 -3.40 9.42 19.11
C PRO A 201 -3.47 10.45 20.24
N SER A 202 -4.33 11.44 20.11
CA SER A 202 -4.46 12.51 21.12
C SER A 202 -4.77 11.98 22.52
N THR A 203 -5.43 10.84 22.62
CA THR A 203 -5.71 10.11 23.88
C THR A 203 -4.41 9.63 24.53
N VAL A 204 -3.49 8.99 23.80
CA VAL A 204 -2.20 8.50 24.32
C VAL A 204 -1.32 9.67 24.76
N LYS A 205 -1.25 10.74 23.95
CA LYS A 205 -0.56 11.99 24.35
C LYS A 205 -1.18 12.61 25.60
N ARG A 206 -2.50 12.58 25.72
CA ARG A 206 -3.22 13.10 26.87
C ARG A 206 -2.97 12.26 28.12
N GLU A 207 -2.94 10.93 27.98
CA GLU A 207 -2.62 10.04 29.10
C GLU A 207 -1.16 10.16 29.55
N ALA A 208 -0.21 10.21 28.63
CA ALA A 208 1.19 10.45 28.93
C ALA A 208 1.37 11.78 29.68
N ARG A 209 0.78 12.87 29.20
CA ARG A 209 0.80 14.17 29.92
C ARG A 209 0.15 14.10 31.30
N LYS A 210 -0.91 13.30 31.45
CA LYS A 210 -1.54 13.07 32.75
C LYS A 210 -0.63 12.33 33.73
N MET A 211 0.09 11.31 33.23
CA MET A 211 1.09 10.57 34.02
C MET A 211 2.27 11.45 34.43
N ASP A 212 2.84 12.22 33.48
CA ASP A 212 3.92 13.16 33.75
C ASP A 212 3.50 14.21 34.80
N THR A 213 2.29 14.75 34.68
CA THR A 213 1.75 15.72 35.64
C THR A 213 1.57 15.12 37.04
N ARG A 214 1.08 13.87 37.12
CA ARG A 214 0.96 13.16 38.40
C ARG A 214 2.33 12.87 39.03
N ALA A 215 3.31 12.46 38.24
CA ALA A 215 4.67 12.23 38.69
C ALA A 215 5.31 13.52 39.23
N MET A 216 5.11 14.63 38.55
CA MET A 216 5.56 15.96 38.97
C MET A 216 4.92 16.34 40.31
N TYR A 217 3.61 16.17 40.49
CA TYR A 217 2.95 16.48 41.77
C TYR A 217 3.45 15.60 42.92
N ALA A 218 3.64 14.31 42.67
CA ALA A 218 4.21 13.39 43.66
C ALA A 218 5.63 13.81 44.10
N THR A 219 6.42 14.34 43.17
CA THR A 219 7.76 14.85 43.46
C THR A 219 7.72 16.11 44.35
N TRP A 220 6.77 17.03 44.07
CA TRP A 220 6.56 18.21 44.95
C TRP A 220 6.08 17.83 46.35
N GLN A 221 5.20 16.85 46.48
CA GLN A 221 4.73 16.32 47.75
C GLN A 221 5.87 15.74 48.59
N LYS A 222 6.75 14.93 47.97
CA LYS A 222 7.96 14.41 48.62
C LYS A 222 8.91 15.54 49.08
N ALA A 223 9.16 16.50 48.20
CA ALA A 223 9.99 17.66 48.53
C ALA A 223 9.39 18.47 49.67
N PHE A 224 8.10 18.71 49.70
CA PHE A 224 7.38 19.38 50.78
C PHE A 224 7.54 18.63 52.10
N GLN A 225 7.33 17.31 52.12
CA GLN A 225 7.50 16.52 53.34
C GLN A 225 8.95 16.57 53.87
N THR A 226 9.94 16.54 52.97
CA THR A 226 11.33 16.63 53.34
C THR A 226 11.68 18.01 53.94
N LEU A 227 11.21 19.08 53.32
CA LEU A 227 11.42 20.44 53.81
C LEU A 227 10.68 20.67 55.12
N ARG A 228 9.48 20.14 55.32
CA ARG A 228 8.71 20.23 56.56
C ARG A 228 9.42 19.53 57.73
N LYS A 229 10.05 18.39 57.48
CA LYS A 229 10.88 17.71 58.50
C LYS A 229 12.15 18.51 58.87
N LYS A 230 12.80 19.16 57.91
CA LYS A 230 14.03 19.94 58.11
C LYS A 230 13.75 21.32 58.76
N HIS A 231 12.64 21.93 58.45
CA HIS A 231 12.30 23.30 58.89
C HIS A 231 10.84 23.33 59.40
N PRO A 232 10.57 22.72 60.55
CA PRO A 232 9.22 22.70 61.14
C PRO A 232 8.74 24.10 61.46
N GLY A 233 7.42 24.36 61.30
CA GLY A 233 6.79 25.64 61.68
C GLY A 233 6.84 26.75 60.61
N ARG A 234 7.41 26.50 59.42
CA ARG A 234 7.35 27.47 58.33
C ARG A 234 6.01 27.42 57.63
N SER A 235 5.62 28.51 56.96
CA SER A 235 4.37 28.59 56.23
C SER A 235 4.40 27.75 54.91
N ASN A 236 3.21 27.31 54.43
CA ASN A 236 3.10 26.61 53.16
C ASN A 236 3.58 27.47 51.96
N VAL A 237 3.48 28.78 52.06
CA VAL A 237 4.02 29.72 51.07
C VAL A 237 5.55 29.63 51.01
N TRP A 238 6.21 29.58 52.19
CA TRP A 238 7.66 29.45 52.27
C TRP A 238 8.14 28.13 51.63
N TYR A 239 7.48 27.00 51.91
CA TYR A 239 7.83 25.70 51.32
C TYR A 239 7.67 25.71 49.82
N SER A 240 6.56 26.24 49.29
CA SER A 240 6.34 26.31 47.85
C SER A 240 7.36 27.20 47.13
N GLN A 241 7.77 28.30 47.76
CA GLN A 241 8.84 29.19 47.24
C GLN A 241 10.20 28.48 47.21
N GLN A 242 10.52 27.67 48.23
CA GLN A 242 11.77 26.91 48.22
C GLN A 242 11.78 25.84 47.14
N ILE A 243 10.66 25.10 46.94
CA ILE A 243 10.54 24.10 45.87
C ILE A 243 10.64 24.76 44.49
N ALA A 244 10.01 25.92 44.29
CA ALA A 244 10.07 26.68 43.04
C ALA A 244 11.48 27.09 42.62
N LYS A 245 12.38 27.31 43.59
CA LYS A 245 13.78 27.69 43.36
C LYS A 245 14.69 26.53 42.99
N THR A 246 14.22 25.31 43.10
CA THR A 246 14.97 24.09 42.76
C THR A 246 14.54 23.52 41.41
N ASP A 247 15.34 22.65 40.81
CA ASP A 247 15.01 21.92 39.60
C ASP A 247 13.73 21.10 39.75
N ILE A 248 13.36 20.70 40.98
CA ILE A 248 12.12 19.99 41.31
C ILE A 248 10.91 20.85 40.98
N GLY A 249 11.01 22.17 41.05
CA GLY A 249 9.94 23.10 40.66
C GLY A 249 9.65 23.12 39.17
N GLN A 250 10.57 22.65 38.33
CA GLN A 250 10.44 22.59 36.87
C GLN A 250 9.96 23.93 36.24
N GLY A 251 10.43 25.05 36.76
CA GLY A 251 10.05 26.37 36.29
C GLY A 251 8.61 26.79 36.62
N ARG A 252 7.91 26.07 37.49
CA ARG A 252 6.54 26.42 37.89
C ARG A 252 6.58 27.44 39.03
N ASP A 253 5.59 28.34 39.02
CA ASP A 253 5.45 29.34 40.07
C ASP A 253 5.04 28.75 41.43
N ALA A 254 5.38 29.43 42.52
CA ALA A 254 5.14 28.96 43.88
C ALA A 254 3.64 28.80 44.20
N SER A 255 2.76 29.53 43.54
CA SER A 255 1.31 29.46 43.76
C SER A 255 0.74 28.12 43.22
N THR A 256 1.21 27.71 42.04
CA THR A 256 0.86 26.40 41.43
C THR A 256 1.38 25.23 42.29
N ILE A 257 2.64 25.32 42.74
CA ILE A 257 3.25 24.29 43.59
C ILE A 257 2.47 24.17 44.91
N LYS A 258 2.16 25.30 45.54
CA LYS A 258 1.38 25.33 46.79
C LYS A 258 0.04 24.59 46.66
N LYS A 259 -0.65 24.74 45.51
CA LYS A 259 -1.96 24.11 45.28
C LYS A 259 -1.89 22.57 45.23
N HIS A 260 -0.75 22.02 44.73
CA HIS A 260 -0.65 20.58 44.48
C HIS A 260 0.34 19.84 45.38
N MET A 261 1.12 20.51 46.23
CA MET A 261 2.01 19.87 47.19
C MET A 261 1.30 19.36 48.47
N LEU A 262 0.04 19.77 48.68
CA LEU A 262 -0.76 19.44 49.86
C LEU A 262 -1.83 18.39 49.60
N SER A 263 -2.00 17.99 48.31
CA SER A 263 -3.06 17.04 47.86
C SER A 263 -2.75 15.61 48.25
#